data_09c489742692cf378c06e430874e9e23
#
_entry.id   09c489742692cf378c06e430874e9e23
#
_cell.length_a   1.000
_cell.length_b   1.000
_cell.length_c   1.000
_cell.angle_alpha   90.00
_cell.angle_beta   90.00
_cell.angle_gamma   90.00
#
_symmetry.space_group_name_H-M   'P 1'
#
loop_
_entity.id
_entity.type
_entity.pdbx_description
1 polymer ?
#
loop_
_entity_poly.entity_id
_entity_poly.type
_entity_poly.pdbx_seq_one_letter_code
_entity_poly.pdbx_strand_id
1 'polypeptide(L)'
;MKRLPKLFDLDKAIELATLSNETYAQYKAWKDKEAWSLPAEYELEVVLDAVYENDNMPLGFICKKGTELYVVWRGTQDLEEWIEDAKYKQVPCSFIKDVDVELGFEQMYTTGDANVASPQKKVLDYLATVNPSDYTNLWVTGHSLGAAIAVLNIVDIAANTEHKSAILYSFAGPRVGDHNFASEYNSIVNHSYRVINTHDEVPKLPPQDCPPILHTYHYEHVKHTVPITFGNFWNLAEDHSIQGYIKQLEAIKKETLVSA
;
A
#
# COMPACT_ATOMS: atom_id res chain seq x y z
N MET A 1 -9.08 23.21 9.72
CA MET A 1 -8.44 21.89 9.55
C MET A 1 -9.26 20.81 10.24
N LYS A 2 -9.57 19.66 9.61
CA LYS A 2 -10.11 18.50 10.33
C LYS A 2 -9.02 17.98 11.26
N ARG A 3 -9.35 17.70 12.50
CA ARG A 3 -8.39 17.21 13.51
C ARG A 3 -7.92 15.82 13.09
N LEU A 4 -6.60 15.60 13.02
CA LEU A 4 -6.03 14.28 12.75
C LEU A 4 -6.45 13.27 13.85
N PRO A 5 -6.58 11.97 13.52
CA PRO A 5 -6.89 10.95 14.52
C PRO A 5 -5.87 10.97 15.66
N LYS A 6 -6.31 10.71 16.90
CA LYS A 6 -5.48 10.85 18.11
C LYS A 6 -4.20 10.00 18.10
N LEU A 7 -4.23 8.85 17.43
CA LEU A 7 -3.10 7.91 17.33
C LEU A 7 -2.37 7.98 15.99
N PHE A 8 -2.73 8.93 15.12
CA PHE A 8 -2.04 9.14 13.85
C PHE A 8 -0.74 9.89 14.09
N ASP A 9 0.37 9.24 13.79
CA ASP A 9 1.70 9.84 13.87
C ASP A 9 2.06 10.49 12.54
N LEU A 10 2.16 11.83 12.55
CA LEU A 10 2.42 12.63 11.36
C LEU A 10 3.85 12.48 10.85
N ASP A 11 4.82 12.30 11.76
CA ASP A 11 6.22 12.10 11.39
C ASP A 11 6.41 10.73 10.74
N LYS A 12 5.76 9.71 11.30
CA LYS A 12 5.75 8.37 10.71
C LYS A 12 5.02 8.37 9.36
N ALA A 13 3.93 9.13 9.19
CA ALA A 13 3.26 9.25 7.91
C ALA A 13 4.17 9.86 6.83
N ILE A 14 4.95 10.89 7.16
CA ILE A 14 5.93 11.49 6.24
C ILE A 14 7.03 10.49 5.90
N GLU A 15 7.58 9.78 6.88
CA GLU A 15 8.60 8.75 6.68
C GLU A 15 8.08 7.64 5.74
N LEU A 16 6.89 7.11 5.99
CA LEU A 16 6.30 6.02 5.20
C LEU A 16 5.89 6.47 3.78
N ALA A 17 5.44 7.71 3.60
CA ALA A 17 5.23 8.29 2.27
C ALA A 17 6.55 8.43 1.50
N THR A 18 7.63 8.82 2.19
CA THR A 18 8.97 8.92 1.60
C THR A 18 9.49 7.55 1.18
N LEU A 19 9.34 6.52 2.02
CA LEU A 19 9.69 5.14 1.65
C LEU A 19 8.83 4.63 0.47
N SER A 20 7.55 4.97 0.43
CA SER A 20 6.70 4.64 -0.73
C SER A 20 7.23 5.32 -2.01
N ASN A 21 7.78 6.54 -1.93
CA ASN A 21 8.42 7.21 -3.06
C ASN A 21 9.72 6.49 -3.50
N GLU A 22 10.50 5.92 -2.58
CA GLU A 22 11.71 5.15 -2.89
C GLU A 22 11.44 3.91 -3.77
N THR A 23 10.23 3.34 -3.69
CA THR A 23 9.86 2.21 -4.56
C THR A 23 9.78 2.60 -6.05
N TYR A 24 9.42 3.84 -6.34
CA TYR A 24 9.44 4.36 -7.72
C TYR A 24 10.87 4.63 -8.21
N ALA A 25 11.75 5.09 -7.32
CA ALA A 25 13.17 5.22 -7.61
C ALA A 25 13.81 3.85 -7.88
N GLN A 26 13.47 2.83 -7.09
CA GLN A 26 13.89 1.44 -7.30
C GLN A 26 13.47 0.93 -8.68
N TYR A 27 12.20 1.11 -9.05
CA TYR A 27 11.69 0.68 -10.35
C TYR A 27 12.35 1.43 -11.51
N LYS A 28 12.55 2.74 -11.37
CA LYS A 28 13.23 3.55 -12.38
C LYS A 28 14.65 3.04 -12.61
N ALA A 29 15.41 2.80 -11.56
CA ALA A 29 16.77 2.27 -11.66
C ALA A 29 16.80 0.88 -12.32
N TRP A 30 15.85 -0.01 -11.96
CA TRP A 30 15.70 -1.31 -12.63
C TRP A 30 15.44 -1.16 -14.13
N LYS A 31 14.52 -0.26 -14.53
CA LYS A 31 14.20 0.02 -15.95
C LYS A 31 15.39 0.58 -16.71
N ASP A 32 16.13 1.49 -16.08
CA ASP A 32 17.31 2.14 -16.67
C ASP A 32 18.58 1.28 -16.56
N LYS A 33 18.52 0.11 -15.90
CA LYS A 33 19.65 -0.79 -15.60
C LYS A 33 20.74 -0.12 -14.78
N GLU A 34 20.32 0.74 -13.86
CA GLU A 34 21.17 1.46 -12.92
C GLU A 34 21.15 0.81 -11.53
N ALA A 35 22.15 1.09 -10.73
CA ALA A 35 22.17 0.67 -9.33
C ALA A 35 21.21 1.54 -8.50
N TRP A 36 20.48 0.91 -7.57
CA TRP A 36 19.67 1.57 -6.59
C TRP A 36 20.06 1.14 -5.18
N SER A 37 19.95 2.05 -4.23
CA SER A 37 20.12 1.78 -2.81
C SER A 37 19.17 2.64 -1.99
N LEU A 38 18.75 2.12 -0.85
CA LEU A 38 18.01 2.90 0.15
C LEU A 38 18.90 4.00 0.76
N PRO A 39 18.29 5.05 1.35
CA PRO A 39 18.99 5.99 2.23
C PRO A 39 19.77 5.24 3.32
N ALA A 40 20.92 5.79 3.71
CA ALA A 40 21.94 5.10 4.53
C ALA A 40 21.45 4.64 5.92
N GLU A 41 20.36 5.23 6.42
CA GLU A 41 19.72 4.83 7.69
C GLU A 41 18.87 3.56 7.59
N TYR A 42 18.61 3.05 6.39
CA TYR A 42 17.83 1.83 6.15
C TYR A 42 18.73 0.70 5.65
N GLU A 43 18.50 -0.49 6.16
CA GLU A 43 19.11 -1.73 5.69
C GLU A 43 18.10 -2.50 4.84
N LEU A 44 18.45 -2.78 3.58
CA LEU A 44 17.63 -3.57 2.67
C LEU A 44 17.70 -5.05 3.06
N GLU A 45 16.55 -5.67 3.32
CA GLU A 45 16.44 -7.09 3.68
C GLU A 45 16.01 -7.97 2.51
N VAL A 46 14.93 -7.56 1.81
CA VAL A 46 14.35 -8.31 0.70
C VAL A 46 13.89 -7.38 -0.41
N VAL A 47 14.18 -7.72 -1.66
CA VAL A 47 13.50 -7.13 -2.81
C VAL A 47 12.23 -7.94 -3.09
N LEU A 48 11.09 -7.25 -3.09
CA LEU A 48 9.81 -7.81 -3.49
C LEU A 48 9.64 -7.56 -4.98
N ASP A 49 9.74 -8.59 -5.80
CA ASP A 49 9.58 -8.54 -7.24
C ASP A 49 8.45 -9.47 -7.69
N ALA A 50 7.82 -9.10 -8.78
CA ALA A 50 6.85 -9.90 -9.50
C ALA A 50 7.40 -10.28 -10.87
N VAL A 51 6.92 -11.38 -11.42
CA VAL A 51 7.25 -11.79 -12.80
C VAL A 51 6.47 -10.92 -13.76
N TYR A 52 7.19 -10.25 -14.66
CA TYR A 52 6.62 -9.46 -15.73
C TYR A 52 7.40 -9.72 -17.03
N GLU A 53 6.74 -10.19 -18.09
CA GLU A 53 7.34 -10.44 -19.43
C GLU A 53 8.68 -11.21 -19.41
N ASN A 54 8.82 -12.22 -18.53
CA ASN A 54 10.03 -13.00 -18.28
C ASN A 54 11.17 -12.25 -17.56
N ASP A 55 10.89 -11.10 -16.94
CA ASP A 55 11.84 -10.37 -16.09
C ASP A 55 11.28 -10.19 -14.68
N ASN A 56 12.17 -10.01 -13.71
CA ASN A 56 11.79 -9.79 -12.31
C ASN A 56 11.64 -8.29 -12.06
N MET A 57 10.42 -7.80 -12.17
CA MET A 57 10.11 -6.39 -11.96
C MET A 57 9.96 -6.09 -10.46
N PRO A 58 10.74 -5.14 -9.89
CA PRO A 58 10.60 -4.78 -8.48
C PRO A 58 9.22 -4.16 -8.19
N LEU A 59 8.54 -4.73 -7.20
CA LEU A 59 7.23 -4.32 -6.71
C LEU A 59 7.32 -3.67 -5.31
N GLY A 60 8.51 -3.61 -4.73
CA GLY A 60 8.76 -3.04 -3.42
C GLY A 60 9.95 -3.70 -2.72
N PHE A 61 9.99 -3.53 -1.42
CA PHE A 61 11.07 -4.08 -0.59
C PHE A 61 10.66 -4.25 0.87
N ILE A 62 11.44 -5.06 1.59
CA ILE A 62 11.47 -5.08 3.06
C ILE A 62 12.79 -4.44 3.50
N CYS A 63 12.72 -3.55 4.49
CA CYS A 63 13.91 -2.92 5.06
C CYS A 63 13.77 -2.72 6.57
N LYS A 64 14.91 -2.47 7.23
CA LYS A 64 15.01 -2.15 8.65
C LYS A 64 15.59 -0.76 8.87
N LYS A 65 15.21 -0.13 9.99
CA LYS A 65 15.85 1.05 10.53
C LYS A 65 15.87 0.93 12.06
N GLY A 66 17.04 0.66 12.61
CA GLY A 66 17.16 0.34 14.04
C GLY A 66 16.33 -0.88 14.41
N THR A 67 15.36 -0.72 15.31
CA THR A 67 14.43 -1.76 15.76
C THR A 67 13.09 -1.74 15.03
N GLU A 68 12.96 -1.04 13.94
CA GLU A 68 11.73 -0.98 13.16
C GLU A 68 11.87 -1.74 11.83
N LEU A 69 10.82 -2.45 11.46
CA LEU A 69 10.73 -3.23 10.23
C LEU A 69 9.67 -2.63 9.31
N TYR A 70 9.96 -2.56 8.01
CA TYR A 70 9.10 -1.93 7.00
C TYR A 70 8.88 -2.86 5.83
N VAL A 71 7.63 -3.02 5.41
CA VAL A 71 7.22 -3.65 4.14
C VAL A 71 6.62 -2.57 3.27
N VAL A 72 7.26 -2.29 2.14
CA VAL A 72 6.95 -1.13 1.29
C VAL A 72 6.58 -1.59 -0.11
N TRP A 73 5.41 -1.16 -0.60
CA TRP A 73 4.84 -1.59 -1.87
C TRP A 73 4.78 -0.46 -2.89
N ARG A 74 5.17 -0.75 -4.13
CA ARG A 74 5.18 0.19 -5.25
C ARG A 74 3.82 0.25 -5.94
N GLY A 75 3.41 1.48 -6.33
CA GLY A 75 2.31 1.72 -7.24
C GLY A 75 2.69 1.56 -8.72
N THR A 76 1.73 1.77 -9.62
CA THR A 76 2.02 1.87 -11.05
C THR A 76 2.55 3.24 -11.43
N GLN A 77 3.35 3.32 -12.51
CA GLN A 77 3.73 4.59 -13.13
C GLN A 77 2.73 5.01 -14.22
N ASP A 78 2.07 4.03 -14.85
CA ASP A 78 1.10 4.25 -15.92
C ASP A 78 -0.33 4.23 -15.34
N LEU A 79 -0.62 5.25 -14.53
CA LEU A 79 -1.87 5.35 -13.79
C LEU A 79 -3.10 5.43 -14.69
N GLU A 80 -3.02 6.22 -15.78
CA GLU A 80 -4.12 6.39 -16.72
C GLU A 80 -4.46 5.08 -17.42
N GLU A 81 -3.44 4.36 -17.93
CA GLU A 81 -3.59 3.04 -18.54
C GLU A 81 -4.17 2.04 -17.53
N TRP A 82 -3.68 2.04 -16.28
CA TRP A 82 -4.21 1.17 -15.23
C TRP A 82 -5.69 1.43 -14.93
N ILE A 83 -6.13 2.71 -14.88
CA ILE A 83 -7.53 3.08 -14.66
C ILE A 83 -8.41 2.64 -15.84
N GLU A 84 -7.94 2.85 -17.08
CA GLU A 84 -8.66 2.49 -18.31
C GLU A 84 -8.81 0.97 -18.46
N ASP A 85 -7.77 0.21 -18.12
CA ASP A 85 -7.76 -1.26 -18.23
C ASP A 85 -8.44 -1.97 -17.06
N ALA A 86 -8.71 -1.26 -15.98
CA ALA A 86 -9.28 -1.83 -14.77
C ALA A 86 -10.69 -2.40 -15.00
N LYS A 87 -10.81 -3.72 -14.98
CA LYS A 87 -12.08 -4.45 -15.15
C LYS A 87 -12.86 -4.59 -13.85
N TYR A 88 -12.25 -4.23 -12.73
CA TYR A 88 -12.83 -4.30 -11.38
C TYR A 88 -13.55 -5.60 -11.05
N LYS A 89 -13.00 -6.74 -11.52
CA LYS A 89 -13.55 -8.06 -11.26
C LYS A 89 -13.16 -8.51 -9.86
N GLN A 90 -14.13 -9.00 -9.09
CA GLN A 90 -13.88 -9.65 -7.81
C GLN A 90 -13.65 -11.16 -7.98
N VAL A 91 -12.77 -11.71 -7.15
CA VAL A 91 -12.49 -13.14 -7.03
C VAL A 91 -12.36 -13.49 -5.55
N PRO A 92 -12.64 -14.76 -5.16
CA PRO A 92 -12.36 -15.22 -3.80
C PRO A 92 -10.89 -14.99 -3.43
N CYS A 93 -10.66 -14.40 -2.26
CA CYS A 93 -9.32 -14.21 -1.72
C CYS A 93 -8.69 -15.56 -1.38
N SER A 94 -7.46 -15.81 -1.86
CA SER A 94 -6.81 -17.13 -1.68
C SER A 94 -6.29 -17.39 -0.28
N PHE A 95 -6.14 -16.35 0.55
CA PHE A 95 -5.53 -16.44 1.90
C PHE A 95 -6.46 -15.98 3.04
N ILE A 96 -7.65 -15.43 2.72
CA ILE A 96 -8.72 -15.13 3.68
C ILE A 96 -10.01 -15.77 3.16
N LYS A 97 -10.71 -16.51 4.02
CA LYS A 97 -11.93 -17.24 3.64
C LYS A 97 -13.13 -16.32 3.56
N ASP A 98 -14.08 -16.67 2.69
CA ASP A 98 -15.42 -16.09 2.58
C ASP A 98 -15.44 -14.58 2.29
N VAL A 99 -14.40 -14.07 1.62
CA VAL A 99 -14.26 -12.67 1.19
C VAL A 99 -13.80 -12.60 -0.27
N ASP A 100 -14.22 -11.57 -0.99
CA ASP A 100 -13.83 -11.32 -2.37
C ASP A 100 -12.96 -10.06 -2.48
N VAL A 101 -11.93 -10.13 -3.34
CA VAL A 101 -10.98 -9.04 -3.59
C VAL A 101 -10.85 -8.77 -5.09
N GLU A 102 -10.31 -7.62 -5.45
CA GLU A 102 -10.07 -7.28 -6.86
C GLU A 102 -9.00 -8.21 -7.46
N LEU A 103 -9.32 -8.76 -8.64
CA LEU A 103 -8.53 -9.81 -9.31
C LEU A 103 -7.08 -9.39 -9.59
N GLY A 104 -6.88 -8.16 -10.08
CA GLY A 104 -5.54 -7.67 -10.43
C GLY A 104 -4.65 -7.52 -9.21
N PHE A 105 -5.19 -7.04 -8.10
CA PHE A 105 -4.45 -6.93 -6.83
C PHE A 105 -4.12 -8.30 -6.25
N GLU A 106 -5.09 -9.23 -6.28
CA GLU A 106 -4.88 -10.61 -5.84
C GLU A 106 -3.77 -11.28 -6.65
N GLN A 107 -3.86 -11.22 -7.97
CA GLN A 107 -2.85 -11.81 -8.86
C GLN A 107 -1.47 -11.19 -8.64
N MET A 108 -1.38 -9.87 -8.54
CA MET A 108 -0.10 -9.19 -8.36
C MET A 108 0.57 -9.55 -7.04
N TYR A 109 -0.21 -9.78 -5.99
CA TYR A 109 0.28 -10.16 -4.67
C TYR A 109 0.66 -11.64 -4.58
N THR A 110 -0.16 -12.55 -5.14
CA THR A 110 -0.08 -13.99 -4.89
C THR A 110 0.58 -14.79 -6.01
N THR A 111 0.76 -14.23 -7.22
CA THR A 111 1.30 -14.98 -8.35
C THR A 111 2.82 -14.95 -8.37
N GLY A 112 3.40 -16.14 -8.44
CA GLY A 112 4.79 -16.40 -8.76
C GLY A 112 4.89 -17.38 -9.94
N ASP A 113 6.09 -17.81 -10.27
CA ASP A 113 6.32 -18.87 -11.25
C ASP A 113 7.27 -19.96 -10.74
N ALA A 114 7.75 -20.84 -11.61
CA ALA A 114 8.64 -21.93 -11.24
C ALA A 114 10.02 -21.46 -10.70
N ASN A 115 10.42 -20.22 -11.00
CA ASN A 115 11.73 -19.66 -10.70
C ASN A 115 11.66 -18.53 -9.67
N VAL A 116 10.52 -17.85 -9.57
CA VAL A 116 10.34 -16.66 -8.74
C VAL A 116 9.14 -16.84 -7.82
N ALA A 117 9.39 -16.83 -6.52
CA ALA A 117 8.33 -16.85 -5.51
C ALA A 117 7.44 -15.62 -5.63
N SER A 118 6.14 -15.77 -5.38
CA SER A 118 5.21 -14.64 -5.33
C SER A 118 5.67 -13.57 -4.30
N PRO A 119 5.31 -12.30 -4.51
CA PRO A 119 5.56 -11.26 -3.52
C PRO A 119 5.03 -11.61 -2.13
N GLN A 120 3.83 -12.20 -2.04
CA GLN A 120 3.26 -12.76 -0.81
C GLN A 120 4.22 -13.73 -0.12
N LYS A 121 4.65 -14.76 -0.86
CA LYS A 121 5.54 -15.77 -0.30
C LYS A 121 6.85 -15.21 0.21
N LYS A 122 7.44 -14.23 -0.49
CA LYS A 122 8.67 -13.56 -0.05
C LYS A 122 8.49 -12.84 1.29
N VAL A 123 7.37 -12.14 1.47
CA VAL A 123 7.06 -11.49 2.76
C VAL A 123 6.88 -12.52 3.86
N LEU A 124 6.06 -13.56 3.63
CA LEU A 124 5.77 -14.57 4.65
C LEU A 124 7.02 -15.39 5.02
N ASP A 125 7.83 -15.77 4.03
CA ASP A 125 9.10 -16.48 4.26
C ASP A 125 10.07 -15.63 5.09
N TYR A 126 10.21 -14.34 4.78
CA TYR A 126 11.05 -13.44 5.56
C TYR A 126 10.53 -13.29 7.00
N LEU A 127 9.24 -13.03 7.18
CA LEU A 127 8.64 -12.87 8.51
C LEU A 127 8.72 -14.14 9.34
N ALA A 128 8.74 -15.33 8.72
CA ALA A 128 8.97 -16.59 9.42
C ALA A 128 10.39 -16.73 10.01
N THR A 129 11.34 -15.93 9.53
CA THR A 129 12.73 -15.90 10.07
C THR A 129 12.95 -14.87 11.16
N VAL A 130 11.98 -13.98 11.39
CA VAL A 130 12.07 -12.84 12.33
C VAL A 130 11.09 -13.05 13.48
N ASN A 131 11.53 -12.87 14.72
CA ASN A 131 10.64 -12.92 15.88
C ASN A 131 9.88 -11.58 16.05
N PRO A 132 8.58 -11.58 16.38
CA PRO A 132 7.86 -10.34 16.71
C PRO A 132 8.51 -9.51 17.82
N SER A 133 9.28 -10.13 18.71
CA SER A 133 10.02 -9.44 19.78
C SER A 133 11.31 -8.76 19.34
N ASP A 134 11.80 -9.04 18.13
CA ASP A 134 13.09 -8.52 17.63
C ASP A 134 12.98 -7.09 17.11
N TYR A 135 11.75 -6.57 16.98
CA TYR A 135 11.50 -5.20 16.54
C TYR A 135 10.37 -4.53 17.34
N THR A 136 10.38 -3.20 17.39
CA THR A 136 9.37 -2.40 18.09
C THR A 136 8.07 -2.29 17.31
N ASN A 137 8.17 -2.12 15.97
CA ASN A 137 7.01 -1.99 15.09
C ASN A 137 7.30 -2.65 13.74
N LEU A 138 6.28 -3.26 13.17
CA LEU A 138 6.21 -3.66 11.77
C LEU A 138 5.28 -2.70 11.03
N TRP A 139 5.84 -1.90 10.13
CA TRP A 139 5.13 -0.95 9.30
C TRP A 139 4.88 -1.54 7.92
N VAL A 140 3.65 -1.41 7.44
CA VAL A 140 3.28 -1.74 6.07
C VAL A 140 2.83 -0.47 5.37
N THR A 141 3.34 -0.21 4.18
CA THR A 141 3.01 1.01 3.45
C THR A 141 3.02 0.81 1.94
N GLY A 142 2.36 1.72 1.24
CA GLY A 142 2.36 1.79 -0.21
C GLY A 142 1.52 2.96 -0.70
N HIS A 143 1.72 3.31 -1.97
CA HIS A 143 1.02 4.39 -2.66
C HIS A 143 0.27 3.83 -3.87
N SER A 144 -0.94 4.35 -4.16
CA SER A 144 -1.72 3.97 -5.34
C SER A 144 -2.02 2.46 -5.36
N LEU A 145 -1.72 1.75 -6.45
CA LEU A 145 -1.75 0.29 -6.55
C LEU A 145 -0.97 -0.38 -5.40
N GLY A 146 0.21 0.15 -5.02
CA GLY A 146 0.97 -0.36 -3.89
C GLY A 146 0.24 -0.24 -2.55
N ALA A 147 -0.64 0.75 -2.40
CA ALA A 147 -1.52 0.85 -1.24
C ALA A 147 -2.58 -0.27 -1.20
N ALA A 148 -3.10 -0.70 -2.36
CA ALA A 148 -4.00 -1.84 -2.44
C ALA A 148 -3.28 -3.15 -2.05
N ILE A 149 -2.07 -3.35 -2.56
CA ILE A 149 -1.23 -4.51 -2.19
C ILE A 149 -0.87 -4.47 -0.70
N ALA A 150 -0.56 -3.29 -0.15
CA ALA A 150 -0.29 -3.12 1.28
C ALA A 150 -1.49 -3.49 2.16
N VAL A 151 -2.73 -3.22 1.70
CA VAL A 151 -3.97 -3.65 2.38
C VAL A 151 -4.12 -5.16 2.35
N LEU A 152 -3.85 -5.83 1.22
CA LEU A 152 -3.84 -7.30 1.15
C LEU A 152 -2.74 -7.89 2.03
N ASN A 153 -1.55 -7.31 1.99
CA ASN A 153 -0.41 -7.80 2.74
C ASN A 153 -0.61 -7.72 4.27
N ILE A 154 -1.11 -6.60 4.79
CA ILE A 154 -1.28 -6.47 6.25
C ILE A 154 -2.37 -7.40 6.79
N VAL A 155 -3.46 -7.63 6.05
CA VAL A 155 -4.51 -8.56 6.48
C VAL A 155 -4.00 -10.01 6.44
N ASP A 156 -3.18 -10.35 5.45
CA ASP A 156 -2.51 -11.66 5.37
C ASP A 156 -1.54 -11.87 6.54
N ILE A 157 -0.68 -10.89 6.82
CA ILE A 157 0.22 -10.89 7.99
C ILE A 157 -0.59 -11.11 9.29
N ALA A 158 -1.65 -10.35 9.49
CA ALA A 158 -2.47 -10.42 10.70
C ALA A 158 -3.22 -11.76 10.83
N ALA A 159 -3.69 -12.34 9.73
CA ALA A 159 -4.41 -13.62 9.74
C ALA A 159 -3.49 -14.82 9.84
N ASN A 160 -2.37 -14.83 9.12
CA ASN A 160 -1.60 -16.04 8.81
C ASN A 160 -0.20 -16.08 9.44
N THR A 161 0.20 -15.06 10.22
CA THR A 161 1.51 -15.03 10.91
C THR A 161 1.38 -14.69 12.40
N GLU A 162 2.48 -14.73 13.14
CA GLU A 162 2.55 -14.28 14.53
C GLU A 162 2.71 -12.74 14.66
N HIS A 163 2.90 -12.02 13.55
CA HIS A 163 3.15 -10.58 13.51
C HIS A 163 1.85 -9.74 13.50
N LYS A 164 0.95 -10.04 14.43
CA LYS A 164 -0.44 -9.51 14.48
C LYS A 164 -0.57 -8.02 14.84
N SER A 165 0.51 -7.37 15.25
CA SER A 165 0.54 -5.95 15.62
C SER A 165 1.07 -5.03 14.51
N ALA A 166 1.16 -5.52 13.27
CA ALA A 166 1.56 -4.71 12.12
C ALA A 166 0.65 -3.47 11.95
N ILE A 167 1.23 -2.38 11.49
CA ILE A 167 0.57 -1.07 11.36
C ILE A 167 0.62 -0.64 9.89
N LEU A 168 -0.54 -0.27 9.33
CA LEU A 168 -0.65 0.23 7.96
C LEU A 168 -0.76 1.76 7.92
N TYR A 169 0.05 2.37 7.06
CA TYR A 169 -0.20 3.69 6.48
C TYR A 169 -0.21 3.56 4.97
N SER A 170 -1.36 3.79 4.35
CA SER A 170 -1.50 3.73 2.89
C SER A 170 -1.84 5.10 2.32
N PHE A 171 -1.31 5.42 1.14
CA PHE A 171 -1.46 6.70 0.49
C PHE A 171 -2.18 6.52 -0.85
N ALA A 172 -3.22 7.33 -1.11
CA ALA A 172 -3.95 7.31 -2.38
C ALA A 172 -4.53 5.94 -2.76
N GLY A 173 -4.78 5.04 -1.80
CA GLY A 173 -5.18 3.66 -2.09
C GLY A 173 -6.62 3.52 -2.59
N PRO A 174 -6.85 2.69 -3.64
CA PRO A 174 -8.18 2.33 -4.10
C PRO A 174 -8.91 1.39 -3.12
N ARG A 175 -10.18 1.06 -3.38
CA ARG A 175 -10.90 -0.02 -2.69
C ARG A 175 -10.34 -1.37 -3.14
N VAL A 176 -10.23 -2.31 -2.21
CA VAL A 176 -9.52 -3.57 -2.45
C VAL A 176 -10.48 -4.78 -2.59
N GLY A 177 -11.56 -4.80 -1.84
CA GLY A 177 -12.46 -5.93 -1.80
C GLY A 177 -13.89 -5.55 -1.45
N ASP A 178 -14.70 -6.57 -1.24
CA ASP A 178 -16.11 -6.47 -0.92
C ASP A 178 -16.36 -6.04 0.54
N HIS A 179 -17.64 -5.96 0.92
CA HIS A 179 -18.04 -5.68 2.29
C HIS A 179 -17.50 -6.71 3.29
N ASN A 180 -17.47 -8.01 2.93
CA ASN A 180 -16.98 -9.06 3.80
C ASN A 180 -15.47 -8.91 4.02
N PHE A 181 -14.70 -8.61 2.96
CA PHE A 181 -13.28 -8.30 3.08
C PHE A 181 -13.04 -7.09 4.00
N ALA A 182 -13.76 -5.99 3.81
CA ALA A 182 -13.62 -4.81 4.65
C ALA A 182 -13.99 -5.10 6.12
N SER A 183 -15.02 -5.90 6.36
CA SER A 183 -15.44 -6.32 7.70
C SER A 183 -14.39 -7.19 8.38
N GLU A 184 -13.87 -8.22 7.69
CA GLU A 184 -12.83 -9.11 8.22
C GLU A 184 -11.54 -8.33 8.49
N TYR A 185 -11.07 -7.53 7.53
CA TYR A 185 -9.94 -6.63 7.72
C TYR A 185 -10.09 -5.78 8.98
N ASN A 186 -11.26 -5.12 9.13
CA ASN A 186 -11.52 -4.22 10.25
C ASN A 186 -11.57 -4.95 11.60
N SER A 187 -11.81 -6.26 11.61
CA SER A 187 -11.82 -7.09 12.82
C SER A 187 -10.43 -7.48 13.30
N ILE A 188 -9.49 -7.74 12.37
CA ILE A 188 -8.16 -8.29 12.69
C ILE A 188 -7.02 -7.28 12.59
N VAL A 189 -7.14 -6.24 11.75
CA VAL A 189 -6.13 -5.18 11.63
C VAL A 189 -6.44 -4.04 12.60
N ASN A 190 -5.68 -3.94 13.69
CA ASN A 190 -5.96 -3.00 14.76
C ASN A 190 -5.58 -1.55 14.41
N HIS A 191 -4.48 -1.36 13.70
CA HIS A 191 -3.91 -0.04 13.40
C HIS A 191 -3.70 0.13 11.89
N SER A 192 -4.59 0.91 11.27
CA SER A 192 -4.45 1.25 9.86
C SER A 192 -4.93 2.67 9.59
N TYR A 193 -4.24 3.38 8.70
CA TYR A 193 -4.55 4.75 8.33
C TYR A 193 -4.45 4.89 6.81
N ARG A 194 -5.57 5.25 6.19
CA ARG A 194 -5.65 5.54 4.76
C ARG A 194 -5.58 7.05 4.56
N VAL A 195 -4.42 7.55 4.16
CA VAL A 195 -4.21 8.96 3.84
C VAL A 195 -4.69 9.21 2.41
N ILE A 196 -5.68 10.06 2.25
CA ILE A 196 -6.26 10.39 0.94
C ILE A 196 -6.24 11.89 0.69
N ASN A 197 -5.88 12.31 -0.52
CA ASN A 197 -6.15 13.66 -0.99
C ASN A 197 -7.61 13.75 -1.44
N THR A 198 -8.34 14.77 -0.98
CA THR A 198 -9.77 14.95 -1.31
C THR A 198 -10.00 15.27 -2.80
N HIS A 199 -8.96 15.69 -3.53
CA HIS A 199 -8.98 15.95 -4.98
C HIS A 199 -8.58 14.72 -5.81
N ASP A 200 -7.99 13.70 -5.18
CA ASP A 200 -7.55 12.48 -5.86
C ASP A 200 -8.75 11.56 -6.17
N GLU A 201 -8.84 11.12 -7.42
CA GLU A 201 -9.91 10.21 -7.86
C GLU A 201 -9.61 8.73 -7.61
N VAL A 202 -8.32 8.34 -7.49
CA VAL A 202 -7.93 6.94 -7.31
C VAL A 202 -8.52 6.31 -6.05
N PRO A 203 -8.56 6.99 -4.88
CA PRO A 203 -9.25 6.44 -3.71
C PRO A 203 -10.75 6.20 -3.89
N LYS A 204 -11.37 6.73 -4.95
CA LYS A 204 -12.78 6.49 -5.27
C LYS A 204 -12.99 5.24 -6.14
N LEU A 205 -11.91 4.66 -6.67
CA LEU A 205 -11.91 3.47 -7.51
C LEU A 205 -11.64 2.19 -6.69
N PRO A 206 -12.14 1.02 -7.14
CA PRO A 206 -13.31 0.87 -7.99
C PRO A 206 -14.51 1.66 -7.44
N PRO A 207 -15.50 2.07 -8.26
CA PRO A 207 -16.76 2.59 -7.73
C PRO A 207 -17.35 1.63 -6.69
N GLN A 208 -18.08 2.14 -5.69
CA GLN A 208 -18.69 1.32 -4.66
C GLN A 208 -19.58 0.23 -5.26
N ASP A 209 -20.34 0.60 -6.30
CA ASP A 209 -21.11 -0.33 -7.11
C ASP A 209 -20.52 -0.34 -8.52
N CYS A 210 -20.01 -1.47 -8.95
CA CYS A 210 -19.48 -1.67 -10.29
C CYS A 210 -20.43 -2.51 -11.10
N PRO A 211 -21.10 -1.99 -12.14
CA PRO A 211 -21.90 -2.76 -13.06
C PRO A 211 -21.05 -3.29 -14.22
N PRO A 212 -20.59 -4.53 -14.22
CA PRO A 212 -20.52 -5.27 -15.46
C PRO A 212 -21.93 -5.75 -15.79
N ILE A 213 -22.23 -5.89 -17.07
CA ILE A 213 -23.57 -6.06 -17.64
C ILE A 213 -24.42 -7.20 -17.01
N LEU A 214 -23.83 -8.10 -16.22
CA LEU A 214 -24.51 -9.27 -15.62
C LEU A 214 -24.23 -9.51 -14.14
N HIS A 215 -23.25 -8.84 -13.52
CA HIS A 215 -22.95 -8.99 -12.11
C HIS A 215 -22.59 -7.63 -11.51
N THR A 216 -23.20 -7.29 -10.40
CA THR A 216 -22.85 -6.11 -9.63
C THR A 216 -21.78 -6.51 -8.62
N TYR A 217 -20.59 -5.93 -8.73
CA TYR A 217 -19.57 -6.03 -7.69
C TYR A 217 -19.72 -4.85 -6.74
N HIS A 218 -19.61 -5.13 -5.44
CA HIS A 218 -19.63 -4.12 -4.40
C HIS A 218 -18.25 -4.00 -3.79
N TYR A 219 -17.70 -2.80 -3.74
CA TYR A 219 -16.41 -2.52 -3.15
C TYR A 219 -16.55 -1.61 -1.94
N GLU A 220 -15.87 -1.95 -0.85
CA GLU A 220 -15.87 -1.15 0.36
C GLU A 220 -14.45 -0.82 0.80
N HIS A 221 -14.27 0.38 1.38
CA HIS A 221 -13.01 0.75 1.98
C HIS A 221 -12.85 0.18 3.38
N VAL A 222 -11.63 -0.25 3.69
CA VAL A 222 -11.22 -0.52 5.07
C VAL A 222 -11.21 0.78 5.90
N LYS A 223 -11.26 0.65 7.24
CA LYS A 223 -11.44 1.76 8.19
C LYS A 223 -10.30 2.78 8.22
N HIS A 224 -10.55 3.90 8.90
CA HIS A 224 -9.67 4.99 9.31
C HIS A 224 -9.08 5.81 8.16
N THR A 225 -9.96 6.55 7.49
CA THR A 225 -9.56 7.56 6.50
C THR A 225 -8.99 8.80 7.19
N VAL A 226 -7.82 9.25 6.70
CA VAL A 226 -7.16 10.50 7.07
C VAL A 226 -7.16 11.43 5.85
N PRO A 227 -8.13 12.35 5.73
CA PRO A 227 -8.22 13.24 4.58
C PRO A 227 -7.25 14.40 4.70
N ILE A 228 -6.49 14.65 3.64
CA ILE A 228 -5.69 15.84 3.39
C ILE A 228 -6.18 16.51 2.10
N THR A 229 -5.73 17.72 1.80
CA THR A 229 -6.15 18.42 0.59
C THR A 229 -4.97 19.18 0.00
N PHE A 230 -4.67 18.91 -1.28
CA PHE A 230 -3.69 19.63 -2.08
C PHE A 230 -4.07 19.54 -3.57
N GLY A 231 -3.37 20.28 -4.45
CA GLY A 231 -3.67 20.31 -5.87
C GLY A 231 -4.91 21.15 -6.19
N ASN A 232 -5.51 20.90 -7.35
CA ASN A 232 -6.58 21.76 -7.88
C ASN A 232 -7.80 21.01 -8.42
N PHE A 233 -7.90 19.70 -8.23
CA PHE A 233 -8.98 18.82 -8.70
C PHE A 233 -9.05 18.61 -10.24
N TRP A 234 -8.16 19.24 -11.01
CA TRP A 234 -8.19 19.18 -12.48
C TRP A 234 -6.99 18.45 -13.08
N ASN A 235 -6.04 18.08 -12.25
CA ASN A 235 -4.81 17.43 -12.68
C ASN A 235 -4.59 16.13 -11.90
N LEU A 236 -5.10 15.00 -12.46
CA LEU A 236 -5.01 13.69 -11.83
C LEU A 236 -3.57 13.33 -11.43
N ALA A 237 -2.60 13.59 -12.28
CA ALA A 237 -1.19 13.27 -12.00
C ALA A 237 -0.64 14.08 -10.82
N GLU A 238 -1.02 15.36 -10.68
CA GLU A 238 -0.62 16.19 -9.53
C GLU A 238 -1.37 15.79 -8.26
N ASP A 239 -2.70 15.63 -8.35
CA ASP A 239 -3.58 15.34 -7.22
C ASP A 239 -3.32 13.94 -6.63
N HIS A 240 -2.78 13.02 -7.45
CA HIS A 240 -2.40 11.65 -7.06
C HIS A 240 -0.92 11.48 -6.72
N SER A 241 -0.05 12.48 -6.98
CA SER A 241 1.38 12.29 -6.83
C SER A 241 1.82 12.06 -5.38
N ILE A 242 2.65 11.03 -5.14
CA ILE A 242 3.20 10.76 -3.78
C ILE A 242 3.99 11.95 -3.25
N GLN A 243 4.67 12.73 -4.11
CA GLN A 243 5.36 13.95 -3.74
C GLN A 243 4.39 15.03 -3.23
N GLY A 244 3.18 15.10 -3.81
CA GLY A 244 2.09 15.96 -3.33
C GLY A 244 1.66 15.57 -1.92
N TYR A 245 1.47 14.27 -1.66
CA TYR A 245 1.17 13.74 -0.33
C TYR A 245 2.26 14.11 0.69
N ILE A 246 3.53 13.89 0.37
CA ILE A 246 4.68 14.21 1.24
C ILE A 246 4.68 15.73 1.58
N LYS A 247 4.63 16.59 0.57
CA LYS A 247 4.64 18.06 0.75
C LYS A 247 3.49 18.54 1.62
N GLN A 248 2.29 17.96 1.43
CA GLN A 248 1.12 18.36 2.21
C GLN A 248 1.23 17.91 3.67
N LEU A 249 1.72 16.69 3.93
CA LEU A 249 1.96 16.21 5.29
C LEU A 249 3.00 17.07 6.01
N GLU A 250 4.09 17.45 5.32
CA GLU A 250 5.10 18.36 5.86
C GLU A 250 4.53 19.77 6.15
N ALA A 251 3.63 20.28 5.29
CA ALA A 251 2.96 21.55 5.52
C ALA A 251 2.09 21.49 6.77
N ILE A 252 1.30 20.43 6.95
CA ILE A 252 0.48 20.19 8.15
C ILE A 252 1.36 20.13 9.40
N LYS A 253 2.52 19.48 9.35
CA LYS A 253 3.47 19.41 10.46
C LYS A 253 3.96 20.80 10.86
N LYS A 254 4.37 21.63 9.88
CA LYS A 254 4.84 23.00 10.12
C LYS A 254 3.75 23.86 10.78
N GLU A 255 2.50 23.78 10.29
CA GLU A 255 1.36 24.52 10.86
C GLU A 255 1.06 24.10 12.31
N THR A 256 1.16 22.80 12.60
CA THR A 256 0.92 22.25 13.95
C THR A 256 1.97 22.76 14.94
N LEU A 257 3.24 22.84 14.52
CA LEU A 257 4.34 23.33 15.36
C LEU A 257 4.23 24.84 15.66
N VAL A 258 3.67 25.63 14.73
CA VAL A 258 3.47 27.10 14.93
C VAL A 258 2.28 27.39 15.84
N SER A 259 1.32 26.43 15.94
CA SER A 259 0.08 26.58 16.71
C SER A 259 0.15 26.04 18.16
N ALA A 260 1.22 25.34 18.51
CA ALA A 260 1.49 24.76 19.81
C ALA A 260 2.39 25.65 20.67
#